data_8ccf9311c58ed8142fa2a19be04c470a
#
_entry.id   8ccf9311c58ed8142fa2a19be04c470a
#
_cell.length_a   1.000
_cell.length_b   1.000
_cell.length_c   1.000
_cell.angle_alpha   90.00
_cell.angle_beta   90.00
_cell.angle_gamma   90.00
#
_symmetry.space_group_name_H-M   'P 1'
#
loop_
_entity.id
_entity.type
_entity.pdbx_description
1 polymer ?
#
loop_
_entity_poly.entity_id
_entity_poly.type
_entity_poly.pdbx_seq_one_letter_code
_entity_poly.pdbx_strand_id
1 'polypeptide(L)'
;NPQTEYMDLMIYGFWGEGHTNDLPSPFPDYLTAEKTLVHMTQLQIDAWKRTPLAVNMEPDISNVGNRQLQDVAIRAGCWLRSDSLIMDEPIQIEELAHRPPWLATILEDGENRHYVLPEYADEEKACLSKLPPSMLAFVGSDNEAFPDDDYPHKIGGPIKVPYRETAGFHALDIGTSYFGLWTEADNIRRYYEKYPDSLRAMEQRLGYRVRPSLIWQRKRYNTMELILGIVNDGVAGVPGVLGIYAESLDGKVKIGGNLDAGEPRAGQLRQCSIILPQGMEGQQIKLRAEIEVKGVRRPVRWACRQPTNPDGSLTIRLKKGSDSDWRKGV
;
A
#
# COMPACT_ATOMS: atom_id res chain seq x y z
N ASN A 1 -8.55 4.95 19.51
CA ASN A 1 -8.30 3.52 19.63
C ASN A 1 -6.93 3.21 19.03
N PRO A 2 -5.98 2.59 19.75
CA PRO A 2 -4.66 2.26 19.23
C PRO A 2 -4.69 1.22 18.10
N GLN A 3 -5.80 0.53 17.93
CA GLN A 3 -5.98 -0.45 16.85
C GLN A 3 -6.49 0.18 15.55
N THR A 4 -6.96 1.44 15.58
CA THR A 4 -7.40 2.13 14.36
C THR A 4 -6.16 2.52 13.55
N GLU A 5 -6.02 1.97 12.37
CA GLU A 5 -4.89 2.21 11.50
C GLU A 5 -5.09 3.46 10.63
N TYR A 6 -6.24 3.60 10.05
CA TYR A 6 -6.68 4.77 9.30
C TYR A 6 -8.20 4.96 9.44
N MET A 7 -8.72 6.05 8.93
CA MET A 7 -10.16 6.32 8.81
C MET A 7 -10.43 6.88 7.42
N ASP A 8 -11.52 6.42 6.83
CA ASP A 8 -12.01 7.02 5.59
C ASP A 8 -12.52 8.43 5.87
N LEU A 9 -12.16 9.32 4.98
CA LEU A 9 -12.64 10.69 5.00
C LEU A 9 -14.06 10.68 4.45
N MET A 10 -15.02 10.88 5.35
CA MET A 10 -16.44 10.93 4.99
C MET A 10 -16.77 12.29 4.43
N ILE A 11 -17.17 12.31 3.18
CA ILE A 11 -17.63 13.51 2.48
C ILE A 11 -19.10 13.36 2.09
N TYR A 12 -19.49 13.90 0.96
CA TYR A 12 -20.85 13.84 0.47
C TYR A 12 -21.14 12.51 -0.26
N GLY A 13 -22.41 12.15 -0.40
CA GLY A 13 -22.84 10.97 -1.13
C GLY A 13 -23.47 9.89 -0.26
N PHE A 14 -24.04 8.85 -0.87
CA PHE A 14 -24.73 7.78 -0.17
C PHE A 14 -23.87 7.06 0.84
N TRP A 15 -22.63 6.79 0.46
CA TRP A 15 -21.66 6.08 1.30
C TRP A 15 -20.59 7.02 1.89
N GLY A 16 -20.73 8.34 1.62
CA GLY A 16 -19.74 9.32 2.08
C GLY A 16 -18.46 9.36 1.23
N GLU A 17 -18.49 8.80 0.06
CA GLU A 17 -17.33 8.60 -0.82
C GLU A 17 -17.12 9.73 -1.83
N GLY A 18 -18.04 10.68 -1.88
CA GLY A 18 -17.92 11.88 -2.73
C GLY A 18 -18.66 11.79 -4.05
N HIS A 19 -19.45 10.76 -4.27
CA HIS A 19 -20.26 10.62 -5.47
C HIS A 19 -21.76 10.56 -5.17
N THR A 20 -22.57 10.91 -6.12
CA THR A 20 -24.03 11.01 -5.93
C THR A 20 -24.82 10.01 -6.74
N ASN A 21 -24.18 9.17 -7.52
CA ASN A 21 -24.79 8.19 -8.41
C ASN A 21 -26.31 8.42 -8.61
N ASP A 22 -26.73 8.83 -9.81
CA ASP A 22 -28.13 9.05 -10.19
C ASP A 22 -28.92 10.09 -9.39
N LEU A 23 -28.32 10.74 -8.40
CA LEU A 23 -28.97 11.86 -7.72
C LEU A 23 -28.61 13.19 -8.36
N PRO A 24 -29.59 14.12 -8.40
CA PRO A 24 -29.31 15.50 -8.81
C PRO A 24 -28.27 16.11 -7.85
N SER A 25 -27.31 16.85 -8.39
CA SER A 25 -26.34 17.58 -7.57
C SER A 25 -27.05 18.51 -6.59
N PRO A 26 -26.73 18.49 -5.31
CA PRO A 26 -27.24 19.44 -4.33
C PRO A 26 -26.58 20.81 -4.45
N PHE A 27 -25.57 20.95 -5.29
CA PHE A 27 -24.80 22.17 -5.44
C PHE A 27 -25.25 22.93 -6.68
N PRO A 28 -25.31 24.27 -6.59
CA PRO A 28 -25.74 25.10 -7.71
C PRO A 28 -24.77 25.11 -8.88
N ASP A 29 -23.51 24.86 -8.62
CA ASP A 29 -22.44 24.86 -9.62
C ASP A 29 -21.21 24.09 -9.12
N TYR A 30 -20.32 23.78 -10.04
CA TYR A 30 -19.04 23.08 -9.82
C TYR A 30 -18.16 23.74 -8.75
N LEU A 31 -17.96 25.05 -8.82
CA LEU A 31 -17.05 25.73 -7.90
C LEU A 31 -17.55 25.71 -6.47
N THR A 32 -18.87 25.78 -6.29
CA THR A 32 -19.50 25.68 -4.96
C THR A 32 -19.33 24.28 -4.39
N ALA A 33 -19.51 23.24 -5.21
CA ALA A 33 -19.29 21.87 -4.82
C ALA A 33 -17.82 21.64 -4.39
N GLU A 34 -16.88 22.00 -5.25
CA GLU A 34 -15.45 21.84 -4.97
C GLU A 34 -15.00 22.55 -3.70
N LYS A 35 -15.38 23.80 -3.51
CA LYS A 35 -15.07 24.55 -2.28
C LYS A 35 -15.66 23.90 -1.04
N THR A 36 -16.85 23.37 -1.13
CA THR A 36 -17.51 22.70 0.00
C THR A 36 -16.77 21.42 0.37
N LEU A 37 -16.41 20.60 -0.61
CA LEU A 37 -15.68 19.35 -0.39
C LEU A 37 -14.27 19.61 0.17
N VAL A 38 -13.55 20.56 -0.38
CA VAL A 38 -12.25 20.98 0.15
C VAL A 38 -12.36 21.44 1.59
N HIS A 39 -13.40 22.22 1.91
CA HIS A 39 -13.63 22.67 3.28
C HIS A 39 -13.96 21.51 4.24
N MET A 40 -14.83 20.60 3.85
CA MET A 40 -15.17 19.42 4.65
C MET A 40 -13.94 18.55 4.89
N THR A 41 -13.12 18.34 3.87
CA THR A 41 -11.85 17.62 3.97
C THR A 41 -10.91 18.28 4.93
N GLN A 42 -10.74 19.61 4.84
CA GLN A 42 -9.85 20.34 5.74
C GLN A 42 -10.30 20.27 7.20
N LEU A 43 -11.61 20.35 7.48
CA LEU A 43 -12.15 20.19 8.83
C LEU A 43 -11.79 18.83 9.44
N GLN A 44 -11.87 17.76 8.65
CA GLN A 44 -11.52 16.42 9.12
C GLN A 44 -10.00 16.27 9.30
N ILE A 45 -9.18 16.79 8.37
CA ILE A 45 -7.72 16.83 8.52
C ILE A 45 -7.34 17.56 9.81
N ASP A 46 -8.03 18.64 10.13
CA ASP A 46 -7.77 19.43 11.35
C ASP A 46 -8.21 18.69 12.63
N ALA A 47 -9.23 17.88 12.55
CA ALA A 47 -9.72 17.08 13.68
C ALA A 47 -8.85 15.84 13.95
N TRP A 48 -8.41 15.14 12.90
CA TRP A 48 -7.69 13.87 12.99
C TRP A 48 -6.18 14.03 12.88
N LYS A 49 -5.53 14.49 13.95
CA LYS A 49 -4.09 14.81 13.92
C LYS A 49 -3.16 13.58 13.97
N ARG A 50 -3.61 12.46 14.55
CA ARG A 50 -2.77 11.28 14.79
C ARG A 50 -3.18 10.05 13.97
N THR A 51 -4.39 10.01 13.46
CA THR A 51 -4.89 8.92 12.61
C THR A 51 -4.80 9.36 11.16
N PRO A 52 -4.18 8.58 10.27
CA PRO A 52 -4.23 8.84 8.84
C PRO A 52 -5.69 8.85 8.36
N LEU A 53 -6.01 9.76 7.48
CA LEU A 53 -7.27 9.78 6.74
C LEU A 53 -7.02 9.20 5.36
N ALA A 54 -7.94 8.40 4.86
CA ALA A 54 -7.97 7.95 3.48
C ALA A 54 -9.00 8.79 2.72
N VAL A 55 -8.57 9.37 1.61
CA VAL A 55 -9.45 10.16 0.73
C VAL A 55 -9.78 9.34 -0.51
N ASN A 56 -11.06 9.29 -0.84
CA ASN A 56 -11.50 8.68 -2.08
C ASN A 56 -11.07 9.54 -3.28
N MET A 57 -10.43 8.87 -4.25
CA MET A 57 -9.88 9.49 -5.44
C MET A 57 -10.87 9.48 -6.61
N GLU A 58 -12.04 8.89 -6.42
CA GLU A 58 -13.05 8.89 -7.47
C GLU A 58 -13.49 10.31 -7.86
N PRO A 59 -13.74 10.52 -9.15
CA PRO A 59 -14.41 11.72 -9.54
C PRO A 59 -15.87 11.58 -9.14
N ASP A 60 -16.41 12.51 -8.68
CA ASP A 60 -17.53 13.13 -9.24
C ASP A 60 -18.77 13.18 -8.42
N ILE A 61 -18.81 14.23 -7.71
CA ILE A 61 -20.10 14.87 -7.49
C ILE A 61 -20.36 15.72 -8.71
N SER A 62 -21.16 15.18 -9.67
CA SER A 62 -21.71 15.94 -10.78
C SER A 62 -20.68 16.67 -11.65
N ASN A 63 -19.73 15.95 -12.20
CA ASN A 63 -18.65 16.48 -13.02
C ASN A 63 -17.72 17.47 -12.26
N VAL A 64 -17.62 17.35 -10.96
CA VAL A 64 -16.63 18.09 -10.17
C VAL A 64 -15.31 17.33 -10.24
N GLY A 65 -14.36 17.80 -11.01
CA GLY A 65 -12.99 17.30 -10.91
C GLY A 65 -12.50 17.43 -9.48
N ASN A 66 -12.05 16.36 -8.86
CA ASN A 66 -11.59 16.39 -7.48
C ASN A 66 -10.11 16.76 -7.33
N ARG A 67 -9.53 17.39 -8.32
CA ARG A 67 -8.10 17.72 -8.34
C ARG A 67 -7.64 18.57 -7.17
N GLN A 68 -8.42 19.60 -6.81
CA GLN A 68 -8.08 20.42 -5.63
C GLN A 68 -8.23 19.64 -4.33
N LEU A 69 -9.23 18.77 -4.24
CA LEU A 69 -9.42 17.88 -3.11
C LEU A 69 -8.21 16.95 -2.94
N GLN A 70 -7.77 16.32 -4.02
CA GLN A 70 -6.59 15.45 -4.05
C GLN A 70 -5.33 16.20 -3.63
N ASP A 71 -5.10 17.37 -4.17
CA ASP A 71 -3.98 18.23 -3.81
C ASP A 71 -3.94 18.59 -2.32
N VAL A 72 -5.09 18.89 -1.74
CA VAL A 72 -5.23 19.19 -0.32
C VAL A 72 -4.93 17.94 0.52
N ALA A 73 -5.49 16.81 0.14
CA ALA A 73 -5.33 15.54 0.82
C ALA A 73 -3.87 15.05 0.78
N ILE A 74 -3.23 15.07 -0.40
CA ILE A 74 -1.83 14.66 -0.58
C ILE A 74 -0.89 15.55 0.25
N ARG A 75 -1.08 16.88 0.19
CA ARG A 75 -0.27 17.82 0.99
C ARG A 75 -0.44 17.63 2.49
N ALA A 76 -1.62 17.21 2.93
CA ALA A 76 -1.91 16.90 4.33
C ALA A 76 -1.43 15.50 4.77
N GLY A 77 -0.90 14.70 3.85
CA GLY A 77 -0.44 13.34 4.13
C GLY A 77 -1.59 12.35 4.32
N CYS A 78 -2.75 12.60 3.69
CA CYS A 78 -3.82 11.61 3.61
C CYS A 78 -3.40 10.44 2.73
N TRP A 79 -3.88 9.26 3.07
CA TRP A 79 -3.78 8.09 2.22
C TRP A 79 -4.80 8.19 1.09
N LEU A 80 -4.57 7.46 0.01
CA LEU A 80 -5.41 7.54 -1.17
C LEU A 80 -6.23 6.25 -1.29
N ARG A 81 -7.53 6.40 -1.52
CA ARG A 81 -8.46 5.29 -1.70
C ARG A 81 -9.11 5.37 -3.08
N SER A 82 -9.35 4.21 -3.67
CA SER A 82 -10.31 4.03 -4.76
C SER A 82 -11.20 2.84 -4.42
N ASP A 83 -12.48 3.00 -4.54
CA ASP A 83 -13.50 1.98 -4.28
C ASP A 83 -14.02 1.31 -5.56
N SER A 84 -13.52 1.70 -6.71
CA SER A 84 -13.95 1.18 -8.01
C SER A 84 -12.74 0.92 -8.91
N LEU A 85 -11.79 0.13 -8.44
CA LEU A 85 -10.62 -0.21 -9.25
C LEU A 85 -11.04 -0.79 -10.61
N ILE A 86 -10.40 -0.29 -11.68
CA ILE A 86 -10.69 -0.52 -13.10
C ILE A 86 -11.83 0.36 -13.66
N MET A 87 -12.73 0.85 -12.83
CA MET A 87 -13.68 1.89 -13.25
C MET A 87 -13.11 3.31 -13.17
N ASP A 88 -12.00 3.45 -12.48
CA ASP A 88 -11.34 4.73 -12.30
C ASP A 88 -10.94 5.35 -13.62
N GLU A 89 -11.07 6.65 -13.73
CA GLU A 89 -10.54 7.37 -14.87
C GLU A 89 -9.02 7.21 -14.98
N PRO A 90 -8.46 7.18 -16.19
CA PRO A 90 -7.03 7.00 -16.40
C PRO A 90 -6.14 7.95 -15.58
N ILE A 91 -6.59 9.19 -15.38
CA ILE A 91 -5.84 10.17 -14.59
C ILE A 91 -5.76 9.77 -13.11
N GLN A 92 -6.79 9.17 -12.56
CA GLN A 92 -6.81 8.71 -11.16
C GLN A 92 -5.88 7.55 -10.95
N ILE A 93 -5.89 6.58 -11.86
CA ILE A 93 -4.95 5.45 -11.86
C ILE A 93 -3.51 5.96 -11.91
N GLU A 94 -3.24 6.96 -12.76
CA GLU A 94 -1.93 7.58 -12.88
C GLU A 94 -1.51 8.27 -11.58
N GLU A 95 -2.38 9.02 -10.95
CA GLU A 95 -2.12 9.69 -9.67
C GLU A 95 -1.89 8.68 -8.53
N LEU A 96 -2.68 7.60 -8.47
CA LEU A 96 -2.47 6.52 -7.52
C LEU A 96 -1.10 5.86 -7.70
N ALA A 97 -0.71 5.58 -8.94
CA ALA A 97 0.56 4.94 -9.27
C ALA A 97 1.77 5.84 -8.96
N HIS A 98 1.65 7.15 -9.17
CA HIS A 98 2.73 8.14 -9.00
C HIS A 98 2.71 8.88 -7.67
N ARG A 99 1.86 8.48 -6.74
CA ARG A 99 1.79 9.09 -5.41
C ARG A 99 3.13 9.07 -4.67
N PRO A 100 3.34 9.96 -3.72
CA PRO A 100 4.48 9.87 -2.80
C PRO A 100 4.57 8.49 -2.13
N PRO A 101 5.75 7.85 -2.09
CA PRO A 101 5.89 6.47 -1.62
C PRO A 101 5.56 6.26 -0.14
N TRP A 102 5.47 7.33 0.65
CA TRP A 102 5.05 7.27 2.06
C TRP A 102 3.54 7.37 2.27
N LEU A 103 2.76 7.54 1.21
CA LEU A 103 1.30 7.49 1.28
C LEU A 103 0.83 6.10 0.91
N ALA A 104 0.07 5.48 1.80
CA ALA A 104 -0.58 4.21 1.50
C ALA A 104 -1.72 4.40 0.50
N THR A 105 -2.01 3.37 -0.28
CA THR A 105 -3.22 3.26 -1.09
C THR A 105 -4.10 2.15 -0.58
N ILE A 106 -5.39 2.40 -0.64
CA ILE A 106 -6.43 1.45 -0.28
C ILE A 106 -7.31 1.31 -1.50
N LEU A 107 -7.22 0.16 -2.14
CA LEU A 107 -8.03 -0.12 -3.32
C LEU A 107 -9.07 -1.16 -2.99
N GLU A 108 -10.21 -1.03 -3.58
CA GLU A 108 -11.31 -1.96 -3.49
C GLU A 108 -11.60 -2.52 -4.87
N ASP A 109 -11.84 -3.82 -4.95
CA ASP A 109 -12.34 -4.45 -6.16
C ASP A 109 -13.75 -3.91 -6.37
N GLY A 110 -13.94 -3.08 -7.37
CA GLY A 110 -15.24 -2.52 -7.68
C GLY A 110 -16.24 -3.65 -7.89
N GLU A 111 -17.45 -3.49 -7.38
CA GLU A 111 -18.46 -4.50 -7.57
C GLU A 111 -18.81 -4.58 -9.06
N ASN A 112 -18.76 -5.77 -9.60
CA ASN A 112 -18.84 -6.09 -11.01
C ASN A 112 -20.10 -5.61 -11.74
N ARG A 113 -21.10 -5.23 -11.04
CA ARG A 113 -22.40 -4.88 -11.65
C ARG A 113 -22.31 -3.67 -12.55
N HIS A 114 -21.37 -2.77 -12.27
CA HIS A 114 -21.21 -1.54 -13.04
C HIS A 114 -20.50 -1.74 -14.37
N TYR A 115 -19.64 -2.73 -14.47
CA TYR A 115 -18.82 -2.98 -15.67
C TYR A 115 -19.58 -3.48 -16.86
N VAL A 116 -20.80 -3.72 -16.67
CA VAL A 116 -21.65 -4.42 -17.60
C VAL A 116 -22.57 -3.49 -18.31
N LEU A 117 -22.75 -2.33 -17.78
CA LEU A 117 -23.59 -1.34 -18.43
C LEU A 117 -22.85 -0.85 -19.68
N PRO A 118 -23.47 -0.90 -20.87
CA PRO A 118 -22.84 -0.45 -22.11
C PRO A 118 -22.30 0.96 -22.05
N GLU A 119 -22.85 1.78 -21.17
CA GLU A 119 -22.45 3.17 -20.91
C GLU A 119 -21.05 3.30 -20.32
N TYR A 120 -20.56 2.28 -19.58
CA TYR A 120 -19.23 2.30 -18.98
C TYR A 120 -18.17 1.55 -19.81
N ALA A 121 -18.54 0.95 -20.93
CA ALA A 121 -17.62 0.18 -21.78
C ALA A 121 -16.44 0.99 -22.31
N ASP A 122 -16.64 2.29 -22.54
CA ASP A 122 -15.57 3.16 -23.03
C ASP A 122 -14.60 3.56 -21.92
N GLU A 123 -15.09 3.75 -20.70
CA GLU A 123 -14.27 4.05 -19.51
C GLU A 123 -13.42 2.83 -19.13
N GLU A 124 -14.03 1.67 -19.08
CA GLU A 124 -13.30 0.41 -18.86
C GLU A 124 -12.20 0.21 -19.91
N LYS A 125 -12.49 0.45 -21.18
CA LYS A 125 -11.52 0.38 -22.26
C LYS A 125 -10.39 1.39 -22.08
N ALA A 126 -10.71 2.60 -21.61
CA ALA A 126 -9.72 3.62 -21.29
C ALA A 126 -8.82 3.21 -20.11
N CYS A 127 -9.39 2.61 -19.06
CA CYS A 127 -8.64 2.07 -17.94
C CYS A 127 -7.71 0.93 -18.37
N LEU A 128 -8.22 -0.04 -19.11
CA LEU A 128 -7.43 -1.15 -19.63
C LEU A 128 -6.27 -0.70 -20.54
N SER A 129 -6.47 0.39 -21.29
CA SER A 129 -5.41 0.95 -22.14
C SER A 129 -4.20 1.49 -21.36
N LYS A 130 -4.36 1.71 -20.05
CA LYS A 130 -3.29 2.16 -19.15
C LYS A 130 -2.54 1.02 -18.47
N LEU A 131 -3.01 -0.21 -18.62
CA LEU A 131 -2.29 -1.37 -18.09
C LEU A 131 -0.92 -1.50 -18.74
N PRO A 132 0.11 -1.91 -17.99
CA PRO A 132 1.41 -2.23 -18.55
C PRO A 132 1.29 -3.28 -19.65
N PRO A 133 2.17 -3.28 -20.67
CA PRO A 133 2.16 -4.28 -21.73
C PRO A 133 2.20 -5.72 -21.23
N SER A 134 2.86 -5.97 -20.10
CA SER A 134 2.90 -7.28 -19.44
C SER A 134 1.52 -7.72 -18.94
N MET A 135 0.70 -6.78 -18.49
CA MET A 135 -0.67 -7.05 -18.06
C MET A 135 -1.61 -7.22 -19.24
N LEU A 136 -1.47 -6.39 -20.28
CA LEU A 136 -2.26 -6.51 -21.51
C LEU A 136 -2.09 -7.87 -22.20
N ALA A 137 -0.95 -8.53 -21.99
CA ALA A 137 -0.73 -9.88 -22.51
C ALA A 137 -1.60 -10.95 -21.81
N PHE A 138 -2.07 -10.69 -20.61
CA PHE A 138 -2.98 -11.56 -19.87
C PHE A 138 -4.45 -11.26 -20.13
N VAL A 139 -4.77 -10.07 -20.62
CA VAL A 139 -6.14 -9.65 -20.91
C VAL A 139 -6.59 -10.25 -22.24
N GLY A 140 -7.44 -11.23 -22.21
CA GLY A 140 -7.86 -12.02 -23.38
C GLY A 140 -9.35 -11.93 -23.72
N SER A 141 -9.83 -12.61 -24.76
CA SER A 141 -11.17 -12.44 -25.33
C SER A 141 -12.32 -13.12 -24.58
N ASP A 142 -12.01 -14.03 -23.67
CA ASP A 142 -13.04 -14.81 -23.02
C ASP A 142 -13.21 -14.31 -21.60
N ASN A 143 -14.10 -13.34 -21.46
CA ASN A 143 -14.68 -13.03 -20.18
C ASN A 143 -15.49 -14.23 -19.72
N GLU A 144 -14.85 -15.16 -19.04
CA GLU A 144 -15.59 -16.03 -18.19
C GLU A 144 -16.09 -15.18 -17.02
N ALA A 145 -17.30 -14.65 -17.17
CA ALA A 145 -18.04 -14.10 -16.06
C ALA A 145 -17.98 -15.07 -14.89
N PHE A 146 -17.85 -14.56 -13.68
CA PHE A 146 -18.15 -15.38 -12.52
C PHE A 146 -19.52 -16.03 -12.76
N PRO A 147 -19.74 -17.27 -12.37
CA PRO A 147 -21.01 -17.97 -12.63
C PRO A 147 -22.25 -17.21 -12.16
N ASP A 148 -22.08 -16.27 -11.26
CA ASP A 148 -23.15 -15.44 -10.69
C ASP A 148 -23.15 -14.00 -11.24
N ASP A 149 -22.20 -13.65 -12.07
CA ASP A 149 -22.22 -12.40 -12.80
C ASP A 149 -23.18 -12.60 -13.98
N ASP A 150 -24.42 -12.17 -13.82
CA ASP A 150 -25.46 -12.19 -14.89
C ASP A 150 -25.07 -11.33 -16.11
N TYR A 151 -23.80 -10.93 -16.20
CA TYR A 151 -23.36 -9.93 -17.11
C TYR A 151 -22.28 -10.42 -18.06
N PRO A 152 -22.54 -10.40 -19.35
CA PRO A 152 -21.55 -10.73 -20.36
C PRO A 152 -20.55 -9.56 -20.47
N HIS A 153 -19.40 -9.68 -19.86
CA HIS A 153 -18.33 -8.71 -20.02
C HIS A 153 -17.78 -8.76 -21.44
N LYS A 154 -18.14 -7.82 -22.25
CA LYS A 154 -17.51 -7.59 -23.53
C LYS A 154 -16.54 -6.43 -23.45
N ILE A 155 -15.42 -6.67 -22.82
CA ILE A 155 -14.29 -5.76 -22.97
C ILE A 155 -13.76 -5.97 -24.39
N GLY A 156 -13.67 -4.91 -25.17
CA GLY A 156 -13.32 -4.99 -26.57
C GLY A 156 -11.88 -5.41 -26.83
N GLY A 157 -11.67 -6.70 -26.97
CA GLY A 157 -10.38 -7.30 -27.29
C GLY A 157 -10.27 -8.74 -26.81
N PRO A 158 -9.22 -9.47 -27.19
CA PRO A 158 -9.05 -10.86 -26.75
C PRO A 158 -8.63 -10.91 -25.27
N ILE A 159 -9.56 -10.98 -24.33
CA ILE A 159 -9.31 -11.15 -22.91
C ILE A 159 -9.12 -12.64 -22.59
N LYS A 160 -7.95 -13.01 -22.08
CA LYS A 160 -7.61 -14.38 -21.69
C LYS A 160 -7.71 -14.62 -20.19
N VAL A 161 -7.83 -13.58 -19.39
CA VAL A 161 -7.88 -13.64 -17.93
C VAL A 161 -9.18 -13.01 -17.47
N PRO A 162 -9.87 -13.63 -16.51
CA PRO A 162 -11.05 -13.04 -15.92
C PRO A 162 -10.78 -11.66 -15.36
N TYR A 163 -11.76 -10.82 -15.45
CA TYR A 163 -11.71 -9.44 -14.98
C TYR A 163 -11.13 -9.31 -13.56
N ARG A 164 -11.59 -10.14 -12.61
CA ARG A 164 -11.13 -10.09 -11.21
C ARG A 164 -9.65 -10.41 -11.06
N GLU A 165 -9.11 -11.33 -11.86
CA GLU A 165 -7.67 -11.57 -11.86
C GLU A 165 -6.90 -10.38 -12.42
N THR A 166 -7.44 -9.74 -13.46
CA THR A 166 -6.89 -8.50 -14.01
C THR A 166 -6.87 -7.39 -12.96
N ALA A 167 -7.96 -7.22 -12.21
CA ALA A 167 -8.03 -6.24 -11.12
C ALA A 167 -6.96 -6.49 -10.04
N GLY A 168 -6.79 -7.74 -9.62
CA GLY A 168 -5.77 -8.12 -8.65
C GLY A 168 -4.34 -7.79 -9.13
N PHE A 169 -4.01 -8.12 -10.37
CA PHE A 169 -2.71 -7.79 -10.95
C PHE A 169 -2.53 -6.28 -11.14
N HIS A 170 -3.59 -5.59 -11.57
CA HIS A 170 -3.57 -4.13 -11.70
C HIS A 170 -3.32 -3.44 -10.36
N ALA A 171 -3.96 -3.91 -9.29
CA ALA A 171 -3.70 -3.42 -7.95
C ALA A 171 -2.22 -3.59 -7.53
N LEU A 172 -1.60 -4.72 -7.89
CA LEU A 172 -0.17 -4.92 -7.65
C LEU A 172 0.71 -3.97 -8.46
N ASP A 173 0.36 -3.68 -9.70
CA ASP A 173 1.12 -2.77 -10.56
C ASP A 173 1.03 -1.31 -10.11
N ILE A 174 -0.12 -0.90 -9.57
CA ILE A 174 -0.30 0.40 -8.91
C ILE A 174 0.56 0.52 -7.63
N GLY A 175 0.97 -0.61 -7.08
CA GLY A 175 1.73 -0.63 -5.82
C GLY A 175 0.85 -0.47 -4.60
N THR A 176 -0.27 -1.17 -4.57
CA THR A 176 -1.30 -1.05 -3.54
C THR A 176 -0.83 -1.50 -2.17
N SER A 177 -1.22 -0.75 -1.14
CA SER A 177 -0.94 -1.08 0.27
C SER A 177 -1.99 -2.00 0.86
N TYR A 178 -3.26 -1.75 0.57
CA TYR A 178 -4.42 -2.52 1.03
C TYR A 178 -5.36 -2.76 -0.13
N PHE A 179 -5.91 -3.96 -0.22
CA PHE A 179 -6.88 -4.34 -1.23
C PHE A 179 -8.08 -5.03 -0.61
N GLY A 180 -9.28 -4.52 -0.85
CA GLY A 180 -10.53 -5.10 -0.42
C GLY A 180 -11.18 -5.87 -1.56
N LEU A 181 -11.56 -7.13 -1.30
CA LEU A 181 -12.44 -7.91 -2.19
C LEU A 181 -13.87 -7.62 -1.75
N TRP A 182 -14.52 -6.69 -2.43
CA TRP A 182 -15.88 -6.28 -2.07
C TRP A 182 -16.92 -7.16 -2.76
N THR A 183 -17.17 -8.34 -2.17
CA THR A 183 -18.16 -9.28 -2.64
C THR A 183 -18.55 -10.23 -1.51
N GLU A 184 -19.59 -11.04 -1.72
CA GLU A 184 -20.03 -12.00 -0.74
C GLU A 184 -19.01 -13.13 -0.51
N ALA A 185 -19.01 -13.69 0.70
CA ALA A 185 -18.04 -14.71 1.12
C ALA A 185 -18.00 -15.94 0.20
N ASP A 186 -19.14 -16.34 -0.34
CA ASP A 186 -19.22 -17.46 -1.26
C ASP A 186 -18.58 -17.16 -2.61
N ASN A 187 -18.72 -15.94 -3.10
CA ASN A 187 -18.05 -15.48 -4.32
C ASN A 187 -16.54 -15.41 -4.13
N ILE A 188 -16.06 -14.92 -2.98
CA ILE A 188 -14.62 -14.92 -2.65
C ILE A 188 -14.08 -16.36 -2.66
N ARG A 189 -14.80 -17.32 -2.09
CA ARG A 189 -14.38 -18.73 -2.07
C ARG A 189 -14.29 -19.30 -3.47
N ARG A 190 -15.32 -19.11 -4.31
CA ARG A 190 -15.33 -19.54 -5.72
C ARG A 190 -14.21 -18.88 -6.52
N TYR A 191 -13.95 -17.61 -6.26
CA TYR A 191 -12.82 -16.91 -6.87
C TYR A 191 -11.49 -17.55 -6.50
N TYR A 192 -11.31 -17.87 -5.22
CA TYR A 192 -10.10 -18.55 -4.74
C TYR A 192 -9.91 -19.94 -5.34
N GLU A 193 -11.00 -20.68 -5.54
CA GLU A 193 -10.99 -22.01 -6.15
C GLU A 193 -10.71 -21.97 -7.65
N LYS A 194 -11.32 -21.02 -8.35
CA LYS A 194 -11.26 -20.94 -9.81
C LYS A 194 -10.04 -20.17 -10.33
N TYR A 195 -9.65 -19.12 -9.64
CA TYR A 195 -8.59 -18.20 -10.04
C TYR A 195 -7.61 -17.90 -8.90
N PRO A 196 -6.86 -18.91 -8.44
CA PRO A 196 -6.04 -18.75 -7.25
C PRO A 196 -4.77 -17.92 -7.46
N ASP A 197 -4.33 -17.68 -8.70
CA ASP A 197 -3.00 -17.14 -8.95
C ASP A 197 -2.89 -15.66 -8.64
N SER A 198 -3.89 -14.85 -8.96
CA SER A 198 -3.93 -13.44 -8.57
C SER A 198 -3.99 -13.27 -7.06
N LEU A 199 -4.85 -14.03 -6.38
CA LEU A 199 -4.95 -13.98 -4.92
C LEU A 199 -3.65 -14.39 -4.24
N ARG A 200 -2.97 -15.42 -4.73
CA ARG A 200 -1.65 -15.82 -4.23
C ARG A 200 -0.59 -14.74 -4.48
N ALA A 201 -0.61 -14.12 -5.66
CA ALA A 201 0.29 -13.03 -5.96
C ALA A 201 0.05 -11.84 -5.02
N MET A 202 -1.21 -11.52 -4.76
CA MET A 202 -1.60 -10.47 -3.81
C MET A 202 -1.17 -10.82 -2.38
N GLU A 203 -1.45 -12.03 -1.89
CA GLU A 203 -0.99 -12.48 -0.57
C GLU A 203 0.53 -12.36 -0.39
N GLN A 204 1.29 -12.60 -1.45
CA GLN A 204 2.74 -12.59 -1.41
C GLN A 204 3.36 -11.21 -1.59
N ARG A 205 2.70 -10.30 -2.29
CA ARG A 205 3.30 -9.04 -2.76
C ARG A 205 2.59 -7.78 -2.30
N LEU A 206 1.32 -7.86 -1.92
CA LEU A 206 0.53 -6.71 -1.51
C LEU A 206 1.15 -5.96 -0.33
N GLY A 207 1.08 -4.65 -0.36
CA GLY A 207 1.64 -3.80 0.67
C GLY A 207 3.16 -3.76 0.68
N TYR A 208 3.74 -3.40 1.81
CA TYR A 208 5.18 -3.46 2.04
C TYR A 208 5.57 -4.79 2.73
N ARG A 209 6.75 -5.34 2.36
CA ARG A 209 7.29 -6.58 2.93
C ARG A 209 8.77 -6.41 3.22
N VAL A 210 9.06 -5.67 4.28
CA VAL A 210 10.42 -5.33 4.64
C VAL A 210 11.11 -6.46 5.40
N ARG A 211 12.34 -6.73 5.02
CA ARG A 211 13.21 -7.68 5.70
C ARG A 211 14.68 -7.29 5.61
N PRO A 212 15.50 -7.73 6.55
CA PRO A 212 16.95 -7.65 6.37
C PRO A 212 17.38 -8.68 5.31
N SER A 213 18.03 -8.21 4.25
CA SER A 213 18.69 -9.06 3.24
C SER A 213 20.14 -9.34 3.58
N LEU A 214 20.76 -8.42 4.33
CA LEU A 214 22.12 -8.49 4.81
C LEU A 214 22.17 -7.98 6.24
N ILE A 215 22.84 -8.75 7.10
CA ILE A 215 23.20 -8.32 8.45
C ILE A 215 24.71 -8.57 8.59
N TRP A 216 25.47 -7.51 8.65
CA TRP A 216 26.92 -7.60 8.73
C TRP A 216 27.47 -6.81 9.89
N GLN A 217 28.35 -7.44 10.66
CA GLN A 217 29.01 -6.87 11.81
C GLN A 217 30.48 -6.58 11.46
N ARG A 218 30.92 -5.36 11.69
CA ARG A 218 32.33 -5.00 11.59
C ARG A 218 32.81 -4.23 12.80
N LYS A 219 34.10 -4.38 13.10
CA LYS A 219 34.77 -3.53 14.08
C LYS A 219 35.27 -2.26 13.38
N ARG A 220 34.97 -1.11 13.96
CA ARG A 220 35.48 0.19 13.49
C ARG A 220 36.07 0.91 14.67
N TYR A 221 37.42 1.00 14.69
CA TYR A 221 38.17 1.47 15.87
C TYR A 221 37.77 0.68 17.12
N ASN A 222 37.30 1.36 18.14
CA ASN A 222 36.86 0.75 19.41
C ASN A 222 35.36 0.50 19.49
N THR A 223 34.64 0.66 18.37
CA THR A 223 33.19 0.44 18.29
C THR A 223 32.84 -0.72 17.39
N MET A 224 31.71 -1.32 17.64
CA MET A 224 31.10 -2.32 16.79
C MET A 224 30.01 -1.66 15.94
N GLU A 225 30.04 -1.90 14.64
CA GLU A 225 29.04 -1.40 13.72
C GLU A 225 28.26 -2.57 13.13
N LEU A 226 26.95 -2.47 13.14
CA LEU A 226 26.03 -3.39 12.50
C LEU A 226 25.54 -2.73 11.21
N ILE A 227 25.92 -3.30 10.07
CA ILE A 227 25.49 -2.84 8.75
C ILE A 227 24.35 -3.73 8.29
N LEU A 228 23.26 -3.10 7.90
CA LEU A 228 22.02 -3.75 7.51
C LEU A 228 21.66 -3.35 6.08
N GLY A 229 21.35 -4.33 5.25
CA GLY A 229 20.66 -4.12 4.00
C GLY A 229 19.19 -4.45 4.20
N ILE A 230 18.32 -3.46 4.10
CA ILE A 230 16.87 -3.63 4.24
C ILE A 230 16.26 -3.59 2.85
N VAL A 231 15.52 -4.64 2.51
CA VAL A 231 14.83 -4.76 1.22
C VAL A 231 13.32 -4.79 1.46
N ASN A 232 12.58 -4.29 0.49
CA ASN A 232 11.13 -4.39 0.45
C ASN A 232 10.72 -5.26 -0.73
N ASP A 233 10.23 -6.46 -0.44
CA ASP A 233 9.75 -7.41 -1.45
C ASP A 233 8.27 -7.20 -1.81
N GLY A 234 7.59 -6.26 -1.16
CA GLY A 234 6.21 -5.87 -1.48
C GLY A 234 6.14 -4.88 -2.62
N VAL A 235 4.92 -4.59 -3.08
CA VAL A 235 4.67 -3.66 -4.20
C VAL A 235 4.47 -2.21 -3.76
N ALA A 236 4.15 -1.96 -2.49
CA ALA A 236 3.98 -0.62 -1.94
C ALA A 236 5.24 -0.13 -1.23
N GLY A 237 5.45 1.17 -1.20
CA GLY A 237 6.40 1.80 -0.29
C GLY A 237 5.98 1.63 1.17
N VAL A 238 6.89 1.90 2.09
CA VAL A 238 6.56 1.89 3.52
C VAL A 238 5.74 3.13 3.87
N PRO A 239 4.53 3.00 4.42
CA PRO A 239 3.75 4.16 4.80
C PRO A 239 4.41 4.89 5.97
N GLY A 240 4.80 6.16 5.74
CA GLY A 240 5.50 6.96 6.74
C GLY A 240 7.01 6.70 6.80
N VAL A 241 7.56 6.58 7.99
CA VAL A 241 9.01 6.48 8.26
C VAL A 241 9.34 5.15 8.94
N LEU A 242 10.22 4.37 8.34
CA LEU A 242 10.71 3.10 8.90
C LEU A 242 11.92 3.34 9.80
N GLY A 243 11.77 3.08 11.09
CA GLY A 243 12.87 3.04 12.05
C GLY A 243 13.42 1.63 12.24
N ILE A 244 14.74 1.49 12.27
CA ILE A 244 15.45 0.23 12.47
C ILE A 244 16.29 0.33 13.74
N TYR A 245 16.13 -0.62 14.66
CA TYR A 245 16.74 -0.57 15.99
C TYR A 245 17.37 -1.91 16.38
N ALA A 246 18.54 -1.82 16.97
CA ALA A 246 19.14 -2.88 17.78
C ALA A 246 18.75 -2.66 19.25
N GLU A 247 18.17 -3.67 19.89
CA GLU A 247 17.73 -3.61 21.28
C GLU A 247 18.33 -4.75 22.07
N SER A 248 18.85 -4.46 23.28
CA SER A 248 19.30 -5.52 24.19
C SER A 248 18.12 -6.37 24.67
N LEU A 249 18.34 -7.64 25.03
CA LEU A 249 17.25 -8.53 25.48
C LEU A 249 16.53 -8.02 26.74
N ASP A 250 17.25 -7.30 27.60
CA ASP A 250 16.69 -6.69 28.82
C ASP A 250 16.01 -5.32 28.56
N GLY A 251 16.01 -4.86 27.30
CA GLY A 251 15.37 -3.61 26.90
C GLY A 251 16.06 -2.32 27.34
N LYS A 252 17.22 -2.41 28.01
CA LYS A 252 17.92 -1.22 28.53
C LYS A 252 18.63 -0.40 27.44
N VAL A 253 19.01 -1.05 26.37
CA VAL A 253 19.66 -0.42 25.22
C VAL A 253 18.77 -0.57 24.01
N LYS A 254 18.36 0.55 23.42
CA LYS A 254 17.69 0.61 22.11
C LYS A 254 18.38 1.70 21.29
N ILE A 255 19.03 1.31 20.21
CA ILE A 255 19.80 2.22 19.36
C ILE A 255 19.53 1.91 17.90
N GLY A 256 19.45 2.94 17.08
CA GLY A 256 19.17 2.82 15.66
C GLY A 256 18.85 4.16 15.04
N GLY A 257 18.15 4.14 13.93
CA GLY A 257 17.76 5.33 13.19
C GLY A 257 16.62 5.07 12.23
N ASN A 258 16.17 6.14 11.62
CA ASN A 258 15.09 6.13 10.65
C ASN A 258 15.67 6.14 9.23
N LEU A 259 14.99 5.45 8.32
CA LEU A 259 15.14 5.65 6.88
C LEU A 259 14.32 6.86 6.44
N ASP A 260 14.54 7.32 5.21
CA ASP A 260 13.71 8.36 4.63
C ASP A 260 12.26 7.89 4.47
N ALA A 261 11.32 8.82 4.46
CA ALA A 261 9.90 8.52 4.34
C ALA A 261 9.60 7.74 3.05
N GLY A 262 8.85 6.63 3.17
CA GLY A 262 8.53 5.74 2.05
C GLY A 262 9.61 4.72 1.69
N GLU A 263 10.76 4.75 2.36
CA GLU A 263 11.87 3.83 2.06
C GLU A 263 11.89 2.58 2.98
N PRO A 264 12.34 1.43 2.45
CA PRO A 264 12.67 1.16 1.05
C PRO A 264 11.41 1.07 0.18
N ARG A 265 11.50 1.59 -1.04
CA ARG A 265 10.44 1.42 -2.04
C ARG A 265 10.36 -0.03 -2.49
N ALA A 266 9.28 -0.36 -3.19
CA ALA A 266 9.10 -1.68 -3.80
C ALA A 266 10.34 -2.14 -4.58
N GLY A 267 10.80 -3.36 -4.31
CA GLY A 267 11.95 -3.97 -4.97
C GLY A 267 13.31 -3.30 -4.69
N GLN A 268 13.38 -2.31 -3.80
CA GLN A 268 14.63 -1.59 -3.50
C GLN A 268 15.27 -2.05 -2.20
N LEU A 269 16.58 -1.89 -2.15
CA LEU A 269 17.40 -2.10 -0.97
C LEU A 269 17.90 -0.75 -0.43
N ARG A 270 17.80 -0.58 0.89
CA ARG A 270 18.45 0.53 1.61
C ARG A 270 19.43 -0.01 2.61
N GLN A 271 20.61 0.57 2.62
CA GLN A 271 21.62 0.26 3.63
C GLN A 271 21.49 1.25 4.79
N CYS A 272 21.52 0.74 6.00
CA CYS A 272 21.68 1.53 7.21
C CYS A 272 22.76 0.94 8.10
N SER A 273 23.30 1.73 9.02
CA SER A 273 24.25 1.23 9.99
C SER A 273 23.90 1.68 11.41
N ILE A 274 24.17 0.81 12.37
CA ILE A 274 23.94 1.03 13.78
C ILE A 274 25.27 0.86 14.50
N ILE A 275 25.74 1.91 15.16
CA ILE A 275 26.92 1.85 16.03
C ILE A 275 26.47 1.30 17.38
N LEU A 276 26.95 0.11 17.71
CA LEU A 276 26.58 -0.57 18.95
C LEU A 276 27.45 -0.05 20.11
N PRO A 277 26.88 0.10 21.32
CA PRO A 277 27.64 0.41 22.52
C PRO A 277 28.71 -0.65 22.80
N GLN A 278 29.76 -0.24 23.52
CA GLN A 278 30.80 -1.16 23.98
C GLN A 278 30.22 -2.26 24.86
N GLY A 279 30.78 -3.46 24.78
CA GLY A 279 30.36 -4.60 25.60
C GLY A 279 29.20 -5.43 25.06
N MET A 280 28.62 -5.06 23.90
CA MET A 280 27.57 -5.87 23.27
C MET A 280 28.10 -7.06 22.46
N GLU A 281 29.41 -7.18 22.29
CA GLU A 281 30.03 -8.28 21.55
C GLU A 281 29.67 -9.64 22.15
N GLY A 282 29.27 -10.58 21.31
CA GLY A 282 28.88 -11.94 21.71
C GLY A 282 27.49 -12.03 22.36
N GLN A 283 26.83 -10.91 22.61
CA GLN A 283 25.48 -10.91 23.17
C GLN A 283 24.43 -11.22 22.11
N GLN A 284 23.25 -11.62 22.57
CA GLN A 284 22.05 -11.65 21.74
C GLN A 284 21.34 -10.29 21.83
N ILE A 285 20.84 -9.84 20.69
CA ILE A 285 20.06 -8.62 20.58
C ILE A 285 18.79 -8.89 19.76
N LYS A 286 17.80 -8.02 19.90
CA LYS A 286 16.65 -7.95 19.04
C LYS A 286 16.89 -6.91 17.94
N LEU A 287 16.70 -7.30 16.70
CA LEU A 287 16.60 -6.36 15.58
C LEU A 287 15.12 -6.04 15.38
N ARG A 288 14.74 -4.78 15.60
CA ARG A 288 13.38 -4.27 15.49
C ARG A 288 13.21 -3.39 14.29
N ALA A 289 11.99 -3.42 13.75
CA ALA A 289 11.49 -2.39 12.84
C ALA A 289 10.22 -1.76 13.42
N GLU A 290 10.07 -0.46 13.25
CA GLU A 290 8.88 0.30 13.66
C GLU A 290 8.54 1.29 12.53
N ILE A 291 7.25 1.44 12.22
CA ILE A 291 6.77 2.47 11.30
C ILE A 291 6.17 3.61 12.11
N GLU A 292 6.56 4.81 11.77
CA GLU A 292 5.99 6.04 12.32
C GLU A 292 5.13 6.75 11.27
N VAL A 293 3.84 6.92 11.57
CA VAL A 293 2.90 7.69 10.77
C VAL A 293 2.22 8.70 11.68
N LYS A 294 2.25 9.99 11.33
CA LYS A 294 1.67 11.09 12.13
C LYS A 294 2.08 11.03 13.62
N GLY A 295 3.35 10.71 13.89
CA GLY A 295 3.89 10.62 15.24
C GLY A 295 3.45 9.38 16.04
N VAL A 296 2.74 8.44 15.44
CA VAL A 296 2.37 7.18 16.05
C VAL A 296 3.29 6.08 15.54
N ARG A 297 4.01 5.40 16.45
CA ARG A 297 4.89 4.28 16.13
C ARG A 297 4.19 2.96 16.35
N ARG A 298 4.38 2.06 15.40
CA ARG A 298 3.87 0.69 15.45
C ARG A 298 4.96 -0.30 15.10
N PRO A 299 5.05 -1.44 15.79
CA PRO A 299 6.02 -2.47 15.47
C PRO A 299 5.71 -3.08 14.10
N VAL A 300 6.77 -3.44 13.37
CA VAL A 300 6.70 -4.14 12.11
C VAL A 300 7.28 -5.54 12.29
N ARG A 301 6.56 -6.54 11.82
CA ARG A 301 7.07 -7.90 11.72
C ARG A 301 7.94 -8.01 10.48
N TRP A 302 9.16 -8.52 10.64
CA TRP A 302 10.05 -8.79 9.50
C TRP A 302 9.45 -9.86 8.57
N ALA A 303 9.39 -9.55 7.28
CA ALA A 303 8.92 -10.47 6.23
C ALA A 303 10.05 -11.43 5.81
N CYS A 304 10.54 -12.24 6.72
CA CYS A 304 11.63 -13.17 6.49
C CYS A 304 11.25 -14.60 6.89
N ARG A 305 12.01 -15.59 6.40
CA ARG A 305 11.78 -17.01 6.73
C ARG A 305 12.23 -17.38 8.14
N GLN A 306 13.11 -16.58 8.74
CA GLN A 306 13.57 -16.80 10.10
C GLN A 306 12.41 -16.54 11.09
N PRO A 307 12.30 -17.34 12.14
CA PRO A 307 11.31 -17.12 13.19
C PRO A 307 11.47 -15.73 13.80
N THR A 308 10.37 -14.98 13.85
CA THR A 308 10.31 -13.71 14.55
C THR A 308 9.76 -13.90 15.96
N ASN A 309 10.15 -13.03 16.88
CA ASN A 309 9.55 -12.96 18.19
C ASN A 309 8.06 -12.52 18.08
N PRO A 310 7.25 -12.71 19.14
CA PRO A 310 5.85 -12.24 19.13
C PRO A 310 5.68 -10.75 18.80
N ASP A 311 6.67 -9.93 19.14
CA ASP A 311 6.72 -8.49 18.86
C ASP A 311 7.22 -8.15 17.43
N GLY A 312 7.40 -9.15 16.58
CA GLY A 312 7.85 -9.00 15.19
C GLY A 312 9.36 -8.86 15.02
N SER A 313 10.13 -8.71 16.09
CA SER A 313 11.59 -8.57 16.04
C SER A 313 12.31 -9.88 15.70
N LEU A 314 13.57 -9.77 15.23
CA LEU A 314 14.47 -10.90 15.04
C LEU A 314 15.49 -10.95 16.17
N THR A 315 15.72 -12.13 16.75
CA THR A 315 16.84 -12.34 17.65
C THR A 315 18.09 -12.72 16.85
N ILE A 316 19.14 -11.92 16.97
CA ILE A 316 20.44 -12.19 16.36
C ILE A 316 21.54 -12.25 17.41
N ARG A 317 22.56 -13.08 17.18
CA ARG A 317 23.73 -13.18 18.05
C ARG A 317 24.88 -12.40 17.43
N LEU A 318 25.42 -11.44 18.15
CA LEU A 318 26.61 -10.71 17.77
C LEU A 318 27.86 -11.59 17.91
N LYS A 319 28.78 -11.52 16.97
CA LYS A 319 30.07 -12.25 17.04
C LYS A 319 31.00 -11.58 18.05
N LYS A 320 31.84 -12.36 18.69
CA LYS A 320 32.94 -11.86 19.50
C LYS A 320 34.12 -11.53 18.59
N GLY A 321 34.72 -10.36 18.73
CA GLY A 321 36.04 -10.02 18.21
C GLY A 321 36.20 -10.18 16.70
N SER A 322 35.16 -9.94 15.89
CA SER A 322 35.32 -10.11 14.46
C SER A 322 36.06 -8.94 13.83
N ASP A 323 37.34 -9.12 13.55
CA ASP A 323 38.00 -8.44 12.44
C ASP A 323 37.45 -9.03 11.13
N SER A 324 36.18 -8.92 10.88
CA SER A 324 35.62 -9.24 9.57
C SER A 324 36.02 -8.13 8.60
N ASP A 325 37.22 -8.29 8.03
CA ASP A 325 37.58 -7.56 6.85
C ASP A 325 36.56 -7.92 5.79
N TRP A 326 35.64 -7.01 5.50
CA TRP A 326 34.59 -7.16 4.51
C TRP A 326 35.15 -7.55 3.11
N ARG A 327 36.45 -7.32 2.89
CA ARG A 327 37.20 -7.74 1.69
C ARG A 327 37.49 -9.23 1.65
N LYS A 328 37.30 -9.96 2.73
CA LYS A 328 37.57 -11.41 2.81
C LYS A 328 36.31 -12.28 2.63
N GLY A 329 35.17 -11.68 2.39
CA GLY A 329 33.89 -12.38 2.26
C GLY A 329 33.23 -12.25 0.88
N VAL A 330 34.01 -11.92 -0.15
CA VAL A 330 33.58 -11.96 -1.57
C VAL A 330 34.22 -13.16 -2.22
#